data_d1ccd2f0ed8aec60cfa9b8c2f010e2e5
#
_entry.id   d1ccd2f0ed8aec60cfa9b8c2f010e2e5
#
_cell.length_a   1.000
_cell.length_b   1.000
_cell.length_c   1.000
_cell.angle_alpha   90.00
_cell.angle_beta   90.00
_cell.angle_gamma   90.00
#
_symmetry.space_group_name_H-M   'P 1'
#
loop_
_entity.id
_entity.type
_entity.pdbx_description
1 polymer ?
#
loop_
_entity_poly.entity_id
_entity_poly.type
_entity_poly.pdbx_seq_one_letter_code
_entity_poly.pdbx_strand_id
1 'polypeptide(L)'
;MLQRGLALACLVCVICATYLSLRSVTLPEASLIDSAITQAEPVQELSSARVFTTTIKGYTYTLTPKATYDIAGLVVSQHRGDALFNLGHKADPGNIKDVCVVWGEAVTNGSYRKVKFTSGEFTCSYSWSGIVTPPFNPEKASNNHLIPASSAIARRIQAIHVGDQIRMTGLLVDYTVTKDGQTIFIRRTSLTRGDTGNGACEILYVTDLAVVAKGNRLEADAGSYAWYASLGLLVALLTVWFVRPPLAE
;
A
#
# COMPACT_ATOMS: atom_id res chain seq x y z
N MET A 1 23.37 36.88 4.18
CA MET A 1 21.98 36.91 3.66
C MET A 1 21.59 35.59 2.94
N LEU A 2 22.38 35.10 2.00
CA LEU A 2 22.08 33.87 1.22
C LEU A 2 21.80 32.63 2.09
N GLN A 3 22.64 32.33 3.10
CA GLN A 3 22.42 31.16 3.98
C GLN A 3 21.11 31.26 4.77
N ARG A 4 20.75 32.45 5.27
CA ARG A 4 19.47 32.63 5.98
C ARG A 4 18.28 32.44 5.04
N GLY A 5 18.40 32.92 3.79
CA GLY A 5 17.37 32.70 2.78
C GLY A 5 17.19 31.21 2.41
N LEU A 6 18.30 30.49 2.20
CA LEU A 6 18.27 29.04 1.93
C LEU A 6 17.70 28.24 3.11
N ALA A 7 18.10 28.59 4.35
CA ALA A 7 17.56 27.92 5.55
C ALA A 7 16.06 28.14 5.71
N LEU A 8 15.57 29.35 5.50
CA LEU A 8 14.15 29.68 5.55
C LEU A 8 13.36 28.94 4.45
N ALA A 9 13.87 28.94 3.21
CA ALA A 9 13.25 28.22 2.11
C ALA A 9 13.18 26.70 2.39
N CYS A 10 14.25 26.11 2.92
CA CYS A 10 14.28 24.70 3.31
C CYS A 10 13.22 24.40 4.38
N LEU A 11 13.12 25.24 5.43
CA LEU A 11 12.13 25.10 6.50
C LEU A 11 10.70 25.16 5.95
N VAL A 12 10.40 26.12 5.09
CA VAL A 12 9.08 26.26 4.45
C VAL A 12 8.76 25.00 3.62
N CYS A 13 9.70 24.50 2.81
CA CYS A 13 9.51 23.27 2.04
C CYS A 13 9.26 22.05 2.94
N VAL A 14 9.97 21.91 4.06
CA VAL A 14 9.75 20.82 5.03
C VAL A 14 8.34 20.90 5.64
N ILE A 15 7.92 22.10 6.05
CA ILE A 15 6.58 22.31 6.62
C ILE A 15 5.50 21.96 5.57
N CYS A 16 5.64 22.47 4.34
CA CYS A 16 4.71 22.15 3.24
C CYS A 16 4.70 20.64 2.93
N ALA A 17 5.86 20.01 2.83
CA ALA A 17 5.99 18.59 2.58
C ALA A 17 5.30 17.75 3.66
N THR A 18 5.52 18.09 4.93
CA THR A 18 4.88 17.43 6.07
C THR A 18 3.35 17.59 6.03
N TYR A 19 2.88 18.83 5.83
CA TYR A 19 1.44 19.12 5.74
C TYR A 19 0.78 18.34 4.60
N LEU A 20 1.36 18.37 3.39
CA LEU A 20 0.84 17.66 2.22
C LEU A 20 0.89 16.15 2.40
N SER A 21 1.94 15.62 3.03
CA SER A 21 2.03 14.19 3.35
C SER A 21 0.94 13.74 4.32
N LEU A 22 0.62 14.54 5.33
CA LEU A 22 -0.49 14.28 6.25
C LEU A 22 -1.85 14.34 5.54
N ARG A 23 -2.03 15.27 4.61
CA ARG A 23 -3.25 15.39 3.81
C ARG A 23 -3.42 14.23 2.82
N SER A 24 -2.34 13.73 2.25
CA SER A 24 -2.37 12.66 1.25
C SER A 24 -2.89 11.32 1.79
N VAL A 25 -2.75 11.08 3.10
CA VAL A 25 -3.27 9.88 3.77
C VAL A 25 -4.65 10.06 4.40
N THR A 26 -5.26 11.24 4.22
CA THR A 26 -6.64 11.48 4.70
C THR A 26 -7.62 10.69 3.82
N LEU A 27 -8.42 9.85 4.46
CA LEU A 27 -9.42 9.05 3.75
C LEU A 27 -10.58 9.94 3.27
N PRO A 28 -11.12 9.68 2.06
CA PRO A 28 -12.22 10.46 1.50
C PRO A 28 -13.49 10.35 2.36
N GLU A 29 -14.42 11.29 2.19
CA GLU A 29 -15.77 11.22 2.75
C GLU A 29 -16.53 10.04 2.12
N ALA A 30 -17.41 9.39 2.88
CA ALA A 30 -18.21 8.27 2.38
C ALA A 30 -19.06 8.64 1.14
N SER A 31 -19.53 9.88 1.07
CA SER A 31 -20.29 10.42 -0.07
C SER A 31 -19.48 10.54 -1.36
N LEU A 32 -18.14 10.52 -1.28
CA LEU A 32 -17.23 10.58 -2.43
C LEU A 32 -16.80 9.19 -2.93
N ILE A 33 -17.29 8.14 -2.28
CA ILE A 33 -16.94 6.77 -2.65
C ILE A 33 -18.04 6.21 -3.54
N ASP A 34 -17.63 5.65 -4.69
CA ASP A 34 -18.53 5.05 -5.67
C ASP A 34 -19.34 3.91 -5.03
N SER A 35 -20.65 3.96 -5.17
CA SER A 35 -21.55 2.94 -4.63
C SER A 35 -21.29 1.55 -5.20
N ALA A 36 -20.84 1.44 -6.44
CA ALA A 36 -20.49 0.17 -7.07
C ALA A 36 -19.32 -0.54 -6.35
N ILE A 37 -18.45 0.24 -5.67
CA ILE A 37 -17.34 -0.29 -4.88
C ILE A 37 -17.78 -0.72 -3.48
N THR A 38 -18.76 -0.02 -2.92
CA THR A 38 -19.12 -0.17 -1.51
C THR A 38 -20.23 -1.18 -1.26
N GLN A 39 -21.05 -1.50 -2.27
CA GLN A 39 -22.21 -2.39 -2.14
C GLN A 39 -21.89 -3.86 -2.39
N ALA A 40 -20.81 -4.17 -3.10
CA ALA A 40 -20.45 -5.54 -3.44
C ALA A 40 -19.54 -6.17 -2.38
N GLU A 41 -19.91 -7.33 -1.88
CA GLU A 41 -18.99 -8.23 -1.17
C GLU A 41 -17.94 -8.76 -2.14
N PRO A 42 -16.72 -9.03 -1.69
CA PRO A 42 -15.75 -9.73 -2.52
C PRO A 42 -16.30 -11.08 -2.98
N VAL A 43 -16.25 -11.33 -4.29
CA VAL A 43 -16.64 -12.59 -4.87
C VAL A 43 -15.46 -13.56 -4.79
N GLN A 44 -15.71 -14.75 -4.22
CA GLN A 44 -14.70 -15.78 -4.04
C GLN A 44 -15.33 -17.14 -4.35
N GLU A 45 -14.76 -17.82 -5.37
CA GLU A 45 -15.23 -19.14 -5.79
C GLU A 45 -14.04 -20.10 -5.87
N LEU A 46 -14.21 -21.35 -5.46
CA LEU A 46 -13.14 -22.35 -5.52
C LEU A 46 -12.58 -22.46 -6.94
N SER A 47 -11.28 -22.45 -7.05
CA SER A 47 -10.59 -22.49 -8.34
C SER A 47 -10.24 -23.93 -8.72
N SER A 48 -10.53 -24.29 -9.98
CA SER A 48 -10.05 -25.51 -10.62
C SER A 48 -8.76 -25.30 -11.44
N ALA A 49 -8.18 -24.12 -11.39
CA ALA A 49 -6.96 -23.80 -12.14
C ALA A 49 -5.79 -24.68 -11.66
N ARG A 50 -4.95 -25.09 -12.62
CA ARG A 50 -3.76 -25.90 -12.33
C ARG A 50 -2.67 -25.10 -11.65
N VAL A 51 -1.83 -25.78 -10.88
CA VAL A 51 -0.57 -25.24 -10.37
C VAL A 51 0.29 -24.74 -11.53
N PHE A 52 0.87 -23.56 -11.37
CA PHE A 52 1.76 -22.98 -12.37
C PHE A 52 2.96 -22.30 -11.70
N THR A 53 3.97 -21.99 -12.49
CA THR A 53 5.19 -21.33 -12.02
C THR A 53 5.37 -19.99 -12.72
N THR A 54 5.98 -19.06 -12.01
CA THR A 54 6.46 -17.79 -12.57
C THR A 54 7.82 -17.43 -11.95
N THR A 55 8.64 -16.69 -12.67
CA THR A 55 9.95 -16.23 -12.16
C THR A 55 9.94 -14.71 -12.00
N ILE A 56 10.26 -14.25 -10.81
CA ILE A 56 10.31 -12.83 -10.47
C ILE A 56 11.66 -12.54 -9.82
N LYS A 57 12.48 -11.68 -10.44
CA LYS A 57 13.81 -11.28 -9.93
C LYS A 57 14.73 -12.46 -9.57
N GLY A 58 14.69 -13.54 -10.36
CA GLY A 58 15.52 -14.73 -10.14
C GLY A 58 15.01 -15.70 -9.08
N TYR A 59 13.82 -15.46 -8.51
CA TYR A 59 13.11 -16.39 -7.64
C TYR A 59 12.01 -17.11 -8.43
N THR A 60 11.87 -18.40 -8.25
CA THR A 60 10.79 -19.19 -8.84
C THR A 60 9.64 -19.32 -7.84
N TYR A 61 8.47 -18.91 -8.25
CA TYR A 61 7.22 -19.02 -7.52
C TYR A 61 6.40 -20.15 -8.08
N THR A 62 6.14 -21.17 -7.28
CA THR A 62 5.14 -22.21 -7.59
C THR A 62 3.83 -21.81 -6.92
N LEU A 63 2.85 -21.46 -7.74
CA LEU A 63 1.55 -20.92 -7.32
C LEU A 63 0.49 -22.00 -7.40
N THR A 64 -0.20 -22.25 -6.30
CA THR A 64 -1.30 -23.21 -6.19
C THR A 64 -2.61 -22.44 -6.02
N PRO A 65 -3.41 -22.27 -7.07
CA PRO A 65 -4.69 -21.57 -7.00
C PRO A 65 -5.65 -22.25 -6.02
N LYS A 66 -6.32 -21.46 -5.19
CA LYS A 66 -7.35 -21.91 -4.24
C LYS A 66 -8.72 -21.39 -4.61
N ALA A 67 -8.82 -20.13 -5.01
CA ALA A 67 -10.07 -19.51 -5.39
C ALA A 67 -9.84 -18.45 -6.48
N THR A 68 -10.86 -18.17 -7.28
CA THR A 68 -10.97 -16.90 -7.99
C THR A 68 -11.32 -15.82 -6.98
N TYR A 69 -10.92 -14.58 -7.26
CA TYR A 69 -11.16 -13.47 -6.35
C TYR A 69 -11.42 -12.18 -7.10
N ASP A 70 -12.52 -11.53 -6.76
CA ASP A 70 -12.87 -10.21 -7.26
C ASP A 70 -13.23 -9.34 -6.07
N ILE A 71 -12.40 -8.34 -5.78
CA ILE A 71 -12.60 -7.40 -4.67
C ILE A 71 -12.62 -5.98 -5.18
N ALA A 72 -13.62 -5.22 -4.74
CA ALA A 72 -13.67 -3.78 -4.91
C ALA A 72 -13.74 -3.10 -3.54
N GLY A 73 -13.03 -1.99 -3.37
CA GLY A 73 -13.05 -1.27 -2.09
C GLY A 73 -12.12 -0.07 -2.04
N LEU A 74 -12.11 0.55 -0.87
CA LEU A 74 -11.28 1.69 -0.54
C LEU A 74 -9.97 1.24 0.08
N VAL A 75 -8.85 1.73 -0.44
CA VAL A 75 -7.53 1.52 0.16
C VAL A 75 -7.37 2.41 1.39
N VAL A 76 -7.25 1.79 2.57
CA VAL A 76 -7.14 2.52 3.84
C VAL A 76 -5.72 2.57 4.40
N SER A 77 -4.88 1.61 4.04
CA SER A 77 -3.44 1.64 4.29
C SER A 77 -2.70 0.74 3.30
N GLN A 78 -1.40 0.89 3.21
CA GLN A 78 -0.57 0.10 2.31
C GLN A 78 0.87 0.01 2.82
N HIS A 79 1.58 -1.03 2.39
CA HIS A 79 3.00 -1.18 2.60
C HIS A 79 3.69 -1.55 1.29
N ARG A 80 4.79 -0.85 0.97
CA ARG A 80 5.56 -1.09 -0.28
C ARG A 80 6.64 -2.12 -0.03
N GLY A 81 6.65 -3.20 -0.82
CA GLY A 81 7.66 -4.25 -0.73
C GLY A 81 9.09 -3.80 -1.09
N ASP A 82 9.23 -2.69 -1.84
CA ASP A 82 10.52 -2.14 -2.27
C ASP A 82 11.12 -1.09 -1.31
N ALA A 83 10.54 -0.86 -0.13
CA ALA A 83 11.09 0.07 0.85
C ALA A 83 12.44 -0.42 1.40
N LEU A 84 13.33 0.55 1.72
CA LEU A 84 14.77 0.28 2.00
C LEU A 84 15.02 -0.72 3.13
N PHE A 85 14.16 -0.76 4.15
CA PHE A 85 14.35 -1.58 5.36
C PHE A 85 13.45 -2.82 5.42
N ASN A 86 12.76 -3.17 4.32
CA ASN A 86 11.88 -4.34 4.24
C ASN A 86 12.70 -5.62 4.05
N LEU A 87 13.07 -6.28 5.13
CA LEU A 87 13.87 -7.52 5.06
C LEU A 87 13.04 -8.71 4.57
N GLY A 88 11.77 -8.82 4.98
CA GLY A 88 10.86 -9.87 4.57
C GLY A 88 10.54 -9.82 3.07
N HIS A 89 10.20 -8.63 2.55
CA HIS A 89 9.93 -8.46 1.11
C HIS A 89 11.18 -8.61 0.24
N LYS A 90 12.40 -8.41 0.78
CA LYS A 90 13.65 -8.74 0.04
C LYS A 90 13.78 -10.22 -0.23
N ALA A 91 13.31 -11.06 0.68
CA ALA A 91 13.27 -12.51 0.49
C ALA A 91 12.06 -12.94 -0.36
N ASP A 92 11.04 -12.07 -0.51
CA ASP A 92 9.81 -12.30 -1.26
C ASP A 92 9.56 -11.19 -2.31
N PRO A 93 10.41 -11.07 -3.34
CA PRO A 93 10.31 -9.98 -4.31
C PRO A 93 9.09 -10.05 -5.24
N GLY A 94 8.32 -11.14 -5.20
CA GLY A 94 7.08 -11.31 -5.94
C GLY A 94 5.89 -10.63 -5.28
N ASN A 95 5.87 -10.57 -3.95
CA ASN A 95 4.91 -9.73 -3.22
C ASN A 95 5.41 -8.28 -3.24
N ILE A 96 4.92 -7.50 -4.18
CA ILE A 96 5.45 -6.15 -4.42
C ILE A 96 4.77 -5.07 -3.58
N LYS A 97 3.61 -5.38 -2.99
CA LYS A 97 2.83 -4.44 -2.16
C LYS A 97 1.78 -5.18 -1.33
N ASP A 98 1.62 -4.73 -0.10
CA ASP A 98 0.51 -5.10 0.77
C ASP A 98 -0.51 -3.95 0.76
N VAL A 99 -1.79 -4.28 0.56
CA VAL A 99 -2.87 -3.29 0.47
C VAL A 99 -4.01 -3.69 1.40
N CYS A 100 -4.28 -2.83 2.38
CA CYS A 100 -5.44 -2.98 3.24
C CYS A 100 -6.65 -2.29 2.60
N VAL A 101 -7.70 -3.04 2.38
CA VAL A 101 -8.92 -2.61 1.67
C VAL A 101 -10.12 -2.76 2.58
N VAL A 102 -11.03 -1.78 2.57
CA VAL A 102 -12.33 -1.84 3.24
C VAL A 102 -13.46 -1.67 2.23
N TRP A 103 -14.60 -2.30 2.50
CA TRP A 103 -15.79 -2.28 1.63
C TRP A 103 -17.09 -2.33 2.42
N GLY A 104 -18.23 -2.37 1.72
CA GLY A 104 -19.54 -2.60 2.27
C GLY A 104 -19.94 -1.57 3.33
N GLU A 105 -20.55 -2.06 4.41
CA GLU A 105 -21.06 -1.20 5.49
C GLU A 105 -19.99 -0.38 6.18
N ALA A 106 -18.75 -0.87 6.29
CA ALA A 106 -17.66 -0.12 6.89
C ALA A 106 -17.41 1.20 6.15
N VAL A 107 -17.63 1.21 4.84
CA VAL A 107 -17.52 2.41 3.99
C VAL A 107 -18.82 3.20 4.00
N THR A 108 -19.97 2.56 3.74
CA THR A 108 -21.26 3.26 3.59
C THR A 108 -21.70 3.98 4.86
N ASN A 109 -21.37 3.42 6.05
CA ASN A 109 -21.68 4.04 7.33
C ASN A 109 -20.60 5.01 7.84
N GLY A 110 -19.47 5.14 7.10
CA GLY A 110 -18.37 6.03 7.43
C GLY A 110 -17.51 5.62 8.63
N SER A 111 -17.71 4.42 9.20
CA SER A 111 -16.97 3.98 10.38
C SER A 111 -15.46 3.84 10.14
N TYR A 112 -15.04 3.51 8.90
CA TYR A 112 -13.62 3.44 8.51
C TYR A 112 -12.83 4.72 8.82
N ARG A 113 -13.46 5.91 8.82
CA ARG A 113 -12.79 7.18 9.11
C ARG A 113 -12.47 7.39 10.59
N LYS A 114 -13.08 6.58 11.46
CA LYS A 114 -12.88 6.59 12.92
C LYS A 114 -11.89 5.51 13.37
N VAL A 115 -11.36 4.76 12.42
CA VAL A 115 -10.39 3.67 12.64
C VAL A 115 -9.03 4.13 12.11
N LYS A 116 -7.99 3.89 12.89
CA LYS A 116 -6.61 4.08 12.48
C LYS A 116 -6.13 2.78 11.83
N PHE A 117 -5.82 2.81 10.55
CA PHE A 117 -5.22 1.72 9.82
C PHE A 117 -3.71 1.93 9.69
N THR A 118 -2.94 0.86 9.84
CA THR A 118 -1.49 0.86 9.64
C THR A 118 -1.07 -0.43 8.96
N SER A 119 -0.22 -0.35 7.94
CA SER A 119 0.36 -1.51 7.28
C SER A 119 1.85 -1.57 7.54
N GLY A 120 2.34 -2.75 7.87
CA GLY A 120 3.75 -3.11 7.91
C GLY A 120 4.04 -4.23 6.91
N GLU A 121 5.23 -4.85 7.01
CA GLU A 121 5.53 -6.03 6.22
C GLU A 121 4.50 -7.13 6.49
N PHE A 122 3.74 -7.50 5.46
CA PHE A 122 2.72 -8.56 5.50
C PHE A 122 1.60 -8.36 6.53
N THR A 123 1.37 -7.14 6.99
CA THR A 123 0.36 -6.85 8.01
C THR A 123 -0.52 -5.66 7.67
N CYS A 124 -1.80 -5.76 8.04
CA CYS A 124 -2.71 -4.63 8.19
C CYS A 124 -3.27 -4.66 9.60
N SER A 125 -2.96 -3.65 10.39
CA SER A 125 -3.48 -3.49 11.74
C SER A 125 -4.47 -2.34 11.76
N TYR A 126 -5.52 -2.46 12.57
CA TYR A 126 -6.49 -1.41 12.77
C TYR A 126 -6.82 -1.28 14.26
N SER A 127 -7.01 -0.04 14.68
CA SER A 127 -7.31 0.31 16.08
C SER A 127 -8.19 1.55 16.13
N TRP A 128 -8.91 1.71 17.23
CA TRP A 128 -9.73 2.88 17.52
C TRP A 128 -9.71 3.18 19.01
N SER A 129 -9.99 4.42 19.37
CA SER A 129 -10.15 4.85 20.76
C SER A 129 -11.62 5.16 21.04
N GLY A 130 -12.09 4.73 22.20
CA GLY A 130 -13.47 4.95 22.62
C GLY A 130 -14.49 4.14 21.81
N ILE A 131 -15.72 4.63 21.76
CA ILE A 131 -16.84 3.99 21.05
C ILE A 131 -16.91 4.55 19.62
N VAL A 132 -16.82 3.67 18.64
CA VAL A 132 -17.06 4.02 17.23
C VAL A 132 -18.55 3.84 16.94
N THR A 133 -19.23 4.93 16.58
CA THR A 133 -20.65 4.91 16.21
C THR A 133 -20.82 5.53 14.82
N PRO A 134 -21.40 4.80 13.85
CA PRO A 134 -21.73 3.38 13.89
C PRO A 134 -20.49 2.49 14.06
N PRO A 135 -20.63 1.25 14.56
CA PRO A 135 -19.49 0.37 14.82
C PRO A 135 -18.78 -0.01 13.51
N PHE A 136 -17.46 -0.15 13.61
CA PHE A 136 -16.65 -0.70 12.51
C PHE A 136 -16.75 -2.23 12.54
N ASN A 137 -17.06 -2.82 11.39
CA ASN A 137 -17.06 -4.28 11.22
C ASN A 137 -15.73 -4.74 10.61
N PRO A 138 -14.87 -5.46 11.37
CA PRO A 138 -13.59 -5.97 10.89
C PRO A 138 -13.69 -6.94 9.71
N GLU A 139 -14.82 -7.66 9.56
CA GLU A 139 -15.05 -8.57 8.44
C GLU A 139 -15.20 -7.85 7.10
N LYS A 140 -15.31 -6.53 7.11
CA LYS A 140 -15.33 -5.66 5.93
C LYS A 140 -13.96 -5.03 5.65
N ALA A 141 -12.89 -5.65 6.13
CA ALA A 141 -11.51 -5.27 5.89
C ALA A 141 -10.67 -6.49 5.55
N SER A 142 -9.68 -6.32 4.69
CA SER A 142 -8.77 -7.39 4.29
C SER A 142 -7.39 -6.84 3.96
N ASN A 143 -6.34 -7.60 4.31
CA ASN A 143 -4.98 -7.35 3.90
C ASN A 143 -4.62 -8.24 2.72
N ASN A 144 -4.36 -7.62 1.57
CA ASN A 144 -4.07 -8.33 0.34
C ASN A 144 -2.57 -8.21 0.01
N HIS A 145 -1.86 -9.35 -0.04
CA HIS A 145 -0.51 -9.47 -0.56
C HIS A 145 -0.56 -9.60 -2.07
N LEU A 146 0.01 -8.66 -2.81
CA LEU A 146 -0.19 -8.57 -4.25
C LEU A 146 1.01 -9.10 -5.05
N ILE A 147 0.78 -10.19 -5.79
CA ILE A 147 1.72 -10.79 -6.74
C ILE A 147 1.21 -10.45 -8.16
N PRO A 148 1.96 -9.71 -8.97
CA PRO A 148 1.49 -9.30 -10.30
C PRO A 148 1.61 -10.41 -11.33
N ALA A 149 0.59 -10.58 -12.17
CA ALA A 149 0.62 -11.51 -13.31
C ALA A 149 1.50 -11.01 -14.46
N SER A 150 1.80 -9.72 -14.52
CA SER A 150 2.62 -9.12 -15.58
C SER A 150 3.29 -7.82 -15.11
N SER A 151 4.28 -7.34 -15.88
CA SER A 151 4.91 -6.05 -15.62
C SER A 151 3.93 -4.87 -15.73
N ALA A 152 2.90 -4.98 -16.56
CA ALA A 152 1.85 -3.97 -16.66
C ALA A 152 1.02 -3.90 -15.36
N ILE A 153 0.63 -5.05 -14.83
CA ILE A 153 -0.07 -5.16 -13.54
C ILE A 153 0.84 -4.67 -12.40
N ALA A 154 2.13 -5.04 -12.42
CA ALA A 154 3.08 -4.56 -11.41
C ALA A 154 3.12 -3.02 -11.32
N ARG A 155 3.17 -2.33 -12.47
CA ARG A 155 3.12 -0.85 -12.49
C ARG A 155 1.82 -0.30 -11.92
N ARG A 156 0.67 -0.92 -12.23
CA ARG A 156 -0.63 -0.51 -11.66
C ARG A 156 -0.67 -0.72 -10.14
N ILE A 157 -0.19 -1.86 -9.65
CA ILE A 157 -0.10 -2.15 -8.20
C ILE A 157 0.79 -1.11 -7.50
N GLN A 158 1.97 -0.81 -8.05
CA GLN A 158 2.87 0.20 -7.47
C GLN A 158 2.23 1.59 -7.40
N ALA A 159 1.35 1.91 -8.36
CA ALA A 159 0.64 3.18 -8.44
C ALA A 159 -0.58 3.31 -7.52
N ILE A 160 -0.95 2.29 -6.75
CA ILE A 160 -2.01 2.38 -5.74
C ILE A 160 -1.57 3.32 -4.59
N HIS A 161 -2.49 4.16 -4.10
CA HIS A 161 -2.30 5.03 -2.94
C HIS A 161 -3.45 4.89 -1.94
N VAL A 162 -3.19 5.30 -0.71
CA VAL A 162 -4.25 5.42 0.30
C VAL A 162 -5.33 6.38 -0.19
N GLY A 163 -6.59 6.01 0.01
CA GLY A 163 -7.74 6.75 -0.47
C GLY A 163 -8.17 6.38 -1.90
N ASP A 164 -7.38 5.60 -2.66
CA ASP A 164 -7.82 5.10 -3.95
C ASP A 164 -8.99 4.12 -3.79
N GLN A 165 -9.94 4.21 -4.70
CA GLN A 165 -11.00 3.23 -4.88
C GLN A 165 -10.58 2.28 -5.98
N ILE A 166 -10.43 1.01 -5.64
CA ILE A 166 -9.86 0.02 -6.55
C ILE A 166 -10.77 -1.17 -6.74
N ARG A 167 -10.64 -1.85 -7.89
CA ARG A 167 -11.13 -3.20 -8.11
C ARG A 167 -9.96 -4.06 -8.56
N MET A 168 -9.81 -5.22 -7.95
CA MET A 168 -8.78 -6.20 -8.26
C MET A 168 -9.42 -7.54 -8.55
N THR A 169 -8.96 -8.20 -9.62
CA THR A 169 -9.35 -9.57 -9.92
C THR A 169 -8.13 -10.46 -10.08
N GLY A 170 -8.30 -11.75 -9.75
CA GLY A 170 -7.21 -12.71 -9.87
C GLY A 170 -7.50 -14.03 -9.17
N LEU A 171 -6.44 -14.62 -8.67
CA LEU A 171 -6.48 -15.90 -7.97
C LEU A 171 -5.93 -15.76 -6.56
N LEU A 172 -6.67 -16.21 -5.55
CA LEU A 172 -6.09 -16.48 -4.24
C LEU A 172 -5.22 -17.72 -4.36
N VAL A 173 -3.97 -17.60 -3.93
CA VAL A 173 -2.95 -18.64 -4.14
C VAL A 173 -2.17 -18.95 -2.87
N ASP A 174 -1.91 -20.24 -2.64
CA ASP A 174 -0.74 -20.64 -1.86
C ASP A 174 0.48 -20.56 -2.76
N TYR A 175 1.65 -20.28 -2.22
CA TYR A 175 2.86 -20.33 -3.02
C TYR A 175 4.09 -20.80 -2.25
N THR A 176 5.00 -21.40 -3.02
CA THR A 176 6.35 -21.78 -2.58
C THR A 176 7.35 -20.96 -3.37
N VAL A 177 8.30 -20.34 -2.68
CA VAL A 177 9.40 -19.59 -3.28
C VAL A 177 10.67 -20.44 -3.23
N THR A 178 11.30 -20.61 -4.39
CA THR A 178 12.59 -21.28 -4.51
C THR A 178 13.61 -20.39 -5.18
N LYS A 179 14.86 -20.51 -4.75
CA LYS A 179 16.02 -19.86 -5.36
C LYS A 179 17.19 -20.83 -5.38
N ASP A 180 17.86 -20.93 -6.51
CA ASP A 180 19.00 -21.82 -6.70
C ASP A 180 18.71 -23.29 -6.27
N GLY A 181 17.47 -23.74 -6.53
CA GLY A 181 16.99 -25.07 -6.18
C GLY A 181 16.60 -25.27 -4.72
N GLN A 182 16.75 -24.26 -3.86
CA GLN A 182 16.39 -24.32 -2.45
C GLN A 182 15.05 -23.63 -2.18
N THR A 183 14.22 -24.24 -1.36
CA THR A 183 12.98 -23.59 -0.86
C THR A 183 13.34 -22.54 0.18
N ILE A 184 12.96 -21.31 -0.10
CA ILE A 184 13.17 -20.16 0.79
C ILE A 184 12.04 -20.10 1.83
N PHE A 185 10.77 -20.16 1.37
CA PHE A 185 9.60 -20.21 2.25
C PHE A 185 8.33 -20.65 1.50
N ILE A 186 7.29 -20.92 2.27
CA ILE A 186 5.95 -21.27 1.81
C ILE A 186 4.97 -20.32 2.49
N ARG A 187 4.02 -19.79 1.71
CA ARG A 187 2.90 -19.00 2.22
C ARG A 187 1.57 -19.57 1.78
N ARG A 188 0.58 -19.42 2.64
CA ARG A 188 -0.80 -19.85 2.38
C ARG A 188 -1.73 -18.66 2.43
N THR A 189 -2.67 -18.61 1.49
CA THR A 189 -3.71 -17.59 1.46
C THR A 189 -4.82 -17.92 2.44
N SER A 190 -5.40 -16.90 3.08
CA SER A 190 -6.69 -17.06 3.73
C SER A 190 -7.82 -17.21 2.69
N LEU A 191 -8.85 -17.95 3.05
CA LEU A 191 -10.11 -18.08 2.31
C LEU A 191 -11.32 -17.69 3.17
N THR A 192 -11.07 -17.21 4.38
CA THR A 192 -12.11 -16.84 5.35
C THR A 192 -12.05 -15.37 5.69
N ARG A 193 -13.19 -14.81 6.13
CA ARG A 193 -13.27 -13.45 6.68
C ARG A 193 -13.31 -13.53 8.20
N GLY A 194 -12.80 -12.52 8.87
CA GLY A 194 -12.81 -12.46 10.32
C GLY A 194 -11.72 -13.27 11.02
N ASP A 195 -10.88 -13.99 10.27
CA ASP A 195 -9.66 -14.58 10.81
C ASP A 195 -8.64 -13.46 11.16
N THR A 196 -7.79 -13.74 12.14
CA THR A 196 -6.80 -12.79 12.62
C THR A 196 -5.47 -13.48 12.89
N GLY A 197 -4.39 -12.72 12.91
CA GLY A 197 -3.05 -13.23 13.19
C GLY A 197 -2.32 -13.75 11.96
N ASN A 198 -1.38 -14.65 12.18
CA ASN A 198 -0.53 -15.16 11.10
C ASN A 198 -1.33 -16.10 10.18
N GLY A 199 -1.38 -15.78 8.89
CA GLY A 199 -2.14 -16.55 7.89
C GLY A 199 -3.55 -16.01 7.61
N ALA A 200 -3.95 -14.89 8.22
CA ALA A 200 -5.25 -14.25 8.03
C ALA A 200 -5.29 -13.30 6.81
N CYS A 201 -4.28 -13.32 5.95
CA CYS A 201 -4.19 -12.41 4.81
C CYS A 201 -4.49 -13.13 3.50
N GLU A 202 -5.12 -12.43 2.58
CA GLU A 202 -5.31 -12.88 1.22
C GLU A 202 -4.01 -12.71 0.43
N ILE A 203 -3.61 -13.74 -0.32
CA ILE A 203 -2.50 -13.68 -1.25
C ILE A 203 -3.09 -13.69 -2.66
N LEU A 204 -3.08 -12.54 -3.31
CA LEU A 204 -3.72 -12.34 -4.59
C LEU A 204 -2.71 -12.29 -5.74
N TYR A 205 -2.75 -13.29 -6.60
CA TYR A 205 -2.11 -13.22 -7.93
C TYR A 205 -3.00 -12.37 -8.84
N VAL A 206 -2.63 -11.10 -8.98
CA VAL A 206 -3.46 -10.08 -9.64
C VAL A 206 -3.37 -10.22 -11.15
N THR A 207 -4.48 -10.53 -11.79
CA THR A 207 -4.61 -10.61 -13.25
C THR A 207 -5.16 -9.32 -13.86
N ASP A 208 -6.00 -8.59 -13.13
CA ASP A 208 -6.43 -7.23 -13.49
C ASP A 208 -6.57 -6.34 -12.26
N LEU A 209 -6.38 -5.05 -12.48
CA LEU A 209 -6.50 -4.00 -11.47
C LEU A 209 -7.00 -2.71 -12.12
N ALA A 210 -8.07 -2.15 -11.61
CA ALA A 210 -8.56 -0.83 -11.97
C ALA A 210 -8.53 0.12 -10.77
N VAL A 211 -8.08 1.34 -10.97
CA VAL A 211 -8.31 2.45 -10.04
C VAL A 211 -9.54 3.18 -10.55
N VAL A 212 -10.67 2.98 -9.89
CA VAL A 212 -11.98 3.54 -10.27
C VAL A 212 -12.04 5.03 -9.94
N ALA A 213 -11.55 5.39 -8.75
CA ALA A 213 -11.37 6.78 -8.36
C ALA A 213 -10.08 6.95 -7.58
N LYS A 214 -9.43 8.08 -7.79
CA LYS A 214 -8.16 8.40 -7.13
C LYS A 214 -8.42 9.08 -5.79
N GLY A 215 -7.66 8.70 -4.77
CA GLY A 215 -7.58 9.43 -3.50
C GLY A 215 -6.87 10.78 -3.64
N ASN A 216 -6.34 11.28 -2.54
CA ASN A 216 -5.68 12.59 -2.47
C ASN A 216 -4.29 12.59 -3.14
N ARG A 217 -4.23 12.25 -4.44
CA ARG A 217 -2.96 12.11 -5.18
C ARG A 217 -2.26 13.44 -5.41
N LEU A 218 -3.01 14.52 -5.59
CA LEU A 218 -2.41 15.84 -5.77
C LEU A 218 -1.58 16.24 -4.54
N GLU A 219 -2.10 15.98 -3.34
CA GLU A 219 -1.40 16.21 -2.09
C GLU A 219 -0.19 15.27 -1.94
N ALA A 220 -0.31 14.01 -2.36
CA ALA A 220 0.79 13.03 -2.33
C ALA A 220 1.94 13.42 -3.27
N ASP A 221 1.62 13.79 -4.51
CA ASP A 221 2.60 14.19 -5.51
C ASP A 221 3.27 15.51 -5.11
N ALA A 222 2.48 16.52 -4.71
CA ALA A 222 2.99 17.81 -4.25
C ALA A 222 3.86 17.66 -2.99
N GLY A 223 3.47 16.80 -2.04
CA GLY A 223 4.26 16.47 -0.86
C GLY A 223 5.61 15.85 -1.23
N SER A 224 5.63 14.92 -2.18
CA SER A 224 6.85 14.31 -2.68
C SER A 224 7.79 15.32 -3.33
N TYR A 225 7.27 16.20 -4.19
CA TYR A 225 8.07 17.28 -4.79
C TYR A 225 8.62 18.26 -3.73
N ALA A 226 7.82 18.58 -2.71
CA ALA A 226 8.29 19.44 -1.61
C ALA A 226 9.41 18.77 -0.81
N TRP A 227 9.38 17.44 -0.61
CA TRP A 227 10.47 16.70 0.01
C TRP A 227 11.75 16.72 -0.84
N TYR A 228 11.67 16.52 -2.15
CA TYR A 228 12.82 16.61 -3.05
C TYR A 228 13.40 18.03 -3.07
N ALA A 229 12.55 19.05 -3.08
CA ALA A 229 12.99 20.44 -2.99
C ALA A 229 13.70 20.72 -1.65
N SER A 230 13.18 20.21 -0.54
CA SER A 230 13.81 20.34 0.79
C SER A 230 15.20 19.72 0.81
N LEU A 231 15.35 18.52 0.24
CA LEU A 231 16.65 17.83 0.15
C LEU A 231 17.64 18.63 -0.72
N GLY A 232 17.21 19.14 -1.86
CA GLY A 232 18.04 19.98 -2.73
C GLY A 232 18.50 21.26 -2.04
N LEU A 233 17.61 21.94 -1.32
CA LEU A 233 17.94 23.15 -0.55
C LEU A 233 18.89 22.84 0.62
N LEU A 234 18.73 21.69 1.28
CA LEU A 234 19.64 21.26 2.33
C LEU A 234 21.06 21.03 1.78
N VAL A 235 21.16 20.31 0.65
CA VAL A 235 22.47 20.11 -0.02
C VAL A 235 23.09 21.43 -0.41
N ALA A 236 22.33 22.38 -0.98
CA ALA A 236 22.83 23.71 -1.33
C ALA A 236 23.31 24.49 -0.08
N LEU A 237 22.56 24.40 1.02
CA LEU A 237 22.92 25.03 2.28
C LEU A 237 24.27 24.49 2.82
N LEU A 238 24.41 23.18 2.84
CA LEU A 238 25.65 22.50 3.27
C LEU A 238 26.82 22.87 2.35
N THR A 239 26.62 22.90 1.03
CA THR A 239 27.66 23.32 0.06
C THR A 239 28.13 24.77 0.35
N VAL A 240 27.19 25.67 0.53
CA VAL A 240 27.53 27.08 0.86
C VAL A 240 28.24 27.19 2.20
N TRP A 241 27.92 26.33 3.18
CA TRP A 241 28.56 26.30 4.47
C TRP A 241 30.00 25.78 4.42
N PHE A 242 30.26 24.71 3.65
CA PHE A 242 31.60 24.12 3.53
C PHE A 242 32.53 24.88 2.59
N VAL A 243 32.00 25.54 1.54
CA VAL A 243 32.82 26.23 0.52
C VAL A 243 33.19 27.66 0.95
N ARG A 244 32.58 28.22 1.99
CA ARG A 244 32.98 29.54 2.48
C ARG A 244 34.39 29.47 3.10
N PRO A 245 35.33 30.30 2.63
CA PRO A 245 36.62 30.43 3.32
C PRO A 245 36.37 30.92 4.75
N PRO A 246 37.20 30.50 5.73
CA PRO A 246 37.14 31.06 7.07
C PRO A 246 37.28 32.56 6.95
N LEU A 247 36.46 33.32 7.69
CA LEU A 247 36.60 34.75 7.78
C LEU A 247 38.07 35.03 8.24
N ALA A 248 38.83 35.73 7.41
CA ALA A 248 40.13 36.26 7.84
C ALA A 248 39.85 37.21 9.02
N GLU A 249 40.37 36.89 10.20
CA GLU A 249 40.40 37.75 11.36
C GLU A 249 41.27 38.99 11.11
#